data_825eeb0c8d77402187286317e9d9651e
#
_entry.id   825eeb0c8d77402187286317e9d9651e
#
_cell.length_a   1.000
_cell.length_b   1.000
_cell.length_c   1.000
_cell.angle_alpha   90.00
_cell.angle_beta   90.00
_cell.angle_gamma   90.00
#
_symmetry.space_group_name_H-M   'P 1'
#
loop_
_entity.id
_entity.type
_entity.pdbx_description
1 polymer ?
#
loop_
_entity_poly.entity_id
_entity_poly.type
_entity_poly.pdbx_seq_one_letter_code
_entity_poly.pdbx_strand_id
1 'polypeptide(L)'
;MNQKLLLQKIKTNFPKLKWKTVKDVSNGYDHSVLILDNKVVFRFPKNPYARSRFKGEVGLLNFIANKLKPILIPHYTYLPADKTFGGYKIVEGYPFIISSYKKLSNQHKRKLAVEIAEFLSTLHSIKPALVSKYILKDYARTKEFKRLYRRYKKSLYSLFNQTDQSRLEIFFGDLSKVLKEKHDKVFVHNDLFADNIFLNKNNHLKGVIDFTDRAIDDPAVDFIRLWNYNDPGFVAMISQRYNKFQAKDIFYRSHIYFLADTIWNMFNAIEKNKEKEKKWFYRKFKKAYKLIF
;
A
#
# COMPACT_ATOMS: atom_id res chain seq x y z
N MET A 1 13.09 -11.00 15.63
CA MET A 1 14.14 -10.49 16.54
C MET A 1 13.61 -10.51 17.97
N ASN A 2 14.47 -10.80 18.97
CA ASN A 2 14.03 -10.80 20.37
C ASN A 2 13.74 -9.35 20.84
N GLN A 3 12.57 -9.09 21.43
CA GLN A 3 12.13 -7.79 21.94
C GLN A 3 13.17 -7.15 22.89
N LYS A 4 13.76 -7.95 23.80
CA LYS A 4 14.80 -7.49 24.75
C LYS A 4 16.00 -6.88 24.04
N LEU A 5 16.47 -7.51 22.96
CA LEU A 5 17.57 -6.99 22.13
C LEU A 5 17.22 -5.69 21.43
N LEU A 6 16.00 -5.58 20.90
CA LEU A 6 15.53 -4.35 20.25
C LEU A 6 15.45 -3.18 21.24
N LEU A 7 14.93 -3.43 22.44
CA LEU A 7 14.87 -2.41 23.51
C LEU A 7 16.27 -1.98 23.96
N GLN A 8 17.23 -2.91 24.04
CA GLN A 8 18.61 -2.57 24.33
C GLN A 8 19.21 -1.67 23.26
N LYS A 9 18.98 -1.96 21.96
CA LYS A 9 19.41 -1.07 20.87
C LYS A 9 18.84 0.34 21.01
N ILE A 10 17.55 0.48 21.37
CA ILE A 10 16.95 1.79 21.62
C ILE A 10 17.65 2.50 22.78
N LYS A 11 17.83 1.83 23.91
CA LYS A 11 18.50 2.42 25.10
C LYS A 11 19.93 2.89 24.80
N THR A 12 20.71 2.07 24.08
CA THR A 12 22.10 2.39 23.73
C THR A 12 22.17 3.61 22.81
N ASN A 13 21.30 3.72 21.83
CA ASN A 13 21.35 4.82 20.85
C ASN A 13 20.64 6.09 21.34
N PHE A 14 19.65 5.94 22.25
CA PHE A 14 18.85 7.06 22.75
C PHE A 14 18.73 7.02 24.28
N PRO A 15 19.83 7.22 25.04
CA PRO A 15 19.84 7.04 26.50
C PRO A 15 18.93 8.00 27.25
N LYS A 16 18.60 9.15 26.67
CA LYS A 16 17.66 10.14 27.25
C LYS A 16 16.19 9.74 27.06
N LEU A 17 15.87 8.82 26.14
CA LEU A 17 14.50 8.37 25.91
C LEU A 17 14.07 7.44 27.05
N LYS A 18 13.01 7.81 27.76
CA LYS A 18 12.39 7.02 28.84
C LYS A 18 11.02 6.55 28.38
N TRP A 19 10.61 5.37 28.83
CA TRP A 19 9.27 4.81 28.62
C TRP A 19 8.89 3.91 29.76
N LYS A 20 7.58 3.74 29.97
CA LYS A 20 6.99 2.86 30.99
C LYS A 20 6.41 1.59 30.37
N THR A 21 5.81 1.69 29.20
CA THR A 21 5.11 0.58 28.53
C THR A 21 5.66 0.34 27.13
N VAL A 22 5.64 -0.94 26.72
CA VAL A 22 6.07 -1.38 25.40
C VAL A 22 5.02 -2.29 24.81
N LYS A 23 4.59 -2.00 23.57
CA LYS A 23 3.74 -2.89 22.78
C LYS A 23 4.55 -3.39 21.59
N ASP A 24 4.65 -4.72 21.44
CA ASP A 24 5.24 -5.37 20.26
C ASP A 24 4.13 -5.65 19.24
N VAL A 25 4.27 -5.10 18.04
CA VAL A 25 3.37 -5.28 16.91
C VAL A 25 4.09 -5.86 15.70
N SER A 26 5.11 -6.67 15.94
CA SER A 26 6.06 -7.23 14.97
C SER A 26 5.49 -8.30 14.04
N ASN A 27 4.17 -8.43 13.91
CA ASN A 27 3.50 -9.42 13.06
C ASN A 27 3.70 -9.13 11.55
N GLY A 28 4.13 -7.91 11.20
CA GLY A 28 4.44 -7.53 9.81
C GLY A 28 5.62 -8.32 9.23
N TYR A 29 5.65 -8.43 7.90
CA TYR A 29 6.63 -9.22 7.17
C TYR A 29 8.03 -8.58 7.19
N ASP A 30 8.10 -7.27 6.99
CA ASP A 30 9.36 -6.55 6.71
C ASP A 30 10.01 -5.94 7.94
N HIS A 31 9.26 -5.59 8.96
CA HIS A 31 9.76 -4.89 10.14
C HIS A 31 9.32 -5.53 11.45
N SER A 32 10.23 -5.53 12.45
CA SER A 32 9.83 -5.61 13.85
C SER A 32 9.45 -4.20 14.31
N VAL A 33 8.32 -4.07 14.99
CA VAL A 33 7.77 -2.78 15.38
C VAL A 33 7.50 -2.77 16.88
N LEU A 34 8.12 -1.81 17.58
CA LEU A 34 7.87 -1.56 19.00
C LEU A 34 7.20 -0.18 19.16
N ILE A 35 6.16 -0.13 19.96
CA ILE A 35 5.49 1.13 20.33
C ILE A 35 5.76 1.40 21.81
N LEU A 36 6.39 2.53 22.10
CA LEU A 36 6.71 2.97 23.45
C LEU A 36 5.65 3.96 23.93
N ASP A 37 5.03 3.70 25.09
CA ASP A 37 4.02 4.55 25.74
C ASP A 37 2.86 5.00 24.83
N ASN A 38 2.54 4.23 23.77
CA ASN A 38 1.62 4.63 22.71
C ASN A 38 1.96 6.00 22.06
N LYS A 39 3.24 6.43 22.11
CA LYS A 39 3.70 7.75 21.64
C LYS A 39 4.76 7.65 20.57
N VAL A 40 5.67 6.69 20.66
CA VAL A 40 6.81 6.56 19.75
C VAL A 40 6.84 5.17 19.15
N VAL A 41 6.91 5.10 17.84
CA VAL A 41 7.04 3.86 17.06
C VAL A 41 8.49 3.68 16.66
N PHE A 42 9.08 2.52 16.93
CA PHE A 42 10.37 2.12 16.37
C PHE A 42 10.20 0.98 15.38
N ARG A 43 10.80 1.12 14.19
CA ARG A 43 10.81 0.11 13.13
C ARG A 43 12.22 -0.43 12.93
N PHE A 44 12.33 -1.76 12.91
CA PHE A 44 13.59 -2.48 12.72
C PHE A 44 13.44 -3.40 11.50
N PRO A 45 14.14 -3.15 10.39
CA PRO A 45 14.09 -4.00 9.20
C PRO A 45 14.52 -5.44 9.50
N LYS A 46 13.68 -6.43 9.16
CA LYS A 46 13.92 -7.86 9.45
C LYS A 46 14.81 -8.55 8.41
N ASN A 47 14.65 -8.17 7.16
CA ASN A 47 15.21 -8.87 6.03
C ASN A 47 16.05 -7.94 5.12
N PRO A 48 16.85 -8.46 4.17
CA PRO A 48 17.65 -7.64 3.27
C PRO A 48 16.82 -6.66 2.43
N TYR A 49 15.61 -7.06 2.00
CA TYR A 49 14.70 -6.23 1.23
C TYR A 49 14.29 -4.97 2.03
N ALA A 50 13.80 -5.15 3.25
CA ALA A 50 13.44 -4.03 4.12
C ALA A 50 14.65 -3.14 4.45
N ARG A 51 15.83 -3.74 4.72
CA ARG A 51 17.06 -2.99 5.01
C ARG A 51 17.49 -2.11 3.84
N SER A 52 17.46 -2.61 2.62
CA SER A 52 17.85 -1.84 1.42
C SER A 52 16.94 -0.62 1.18
N ARG A 53 15.67 -0.71 1.60
CA ARG A 53 14.66 0.35 1.40
C ARG A 53 14.61 1.36 2.54
N PHE A 54 15.00 0.97 3.74
CA PHE A 54 14.79 1.75 4.96
C PHE A 54 15.46 3.13 4.91
N LYS A 55 16.73 3.22 4.53
CA LYS A 55 17.44 4.52 4.43
C LYS A 55 16.76 5.48 3.45
N GLY A 56 16.33 4.96 2.31
CA GLY A 56 15.58 5.72 1.32
C GLY A 56 14.21 6.16 1.84
N GLU A 57 13.49 5.29 2.55
CA GLU A 57 12.20 5.62 3.17
C GLU A 57 12.34 6.76 4.17
N VAL A 58 13.32 6.68 5.09
CA VAL A 58 13.60 7.73 6.08
C VAL A 58 13.87 9.07 5.41
N GLY A 59 14.77 9.09 4.43
CA GLY A 59 15.11 10.32 3.71
C GLY A 59 13.92 10.93 2.96
N LEU A 60 13.13 10.08 2.31
CA LEU A 60 11.93 10.49 1.60
C LEU A 60 10.90 11.11 2.54
N LEU A 61 10.51 10.36 3.59
CA LEU A 61 9.45 10.78 4.50
C LEU A 61 9.78 12.12 5.17
N ASN A 62 11.04 12.31 5.60
CA ASN A 62 11.46 13.57 6.17
C ASN A 62 11.44 14.71 5.13
N PHE A 63 11.66 14.41 3.85
CA PHE A 63 11.59 15.39 2.76
C PHE A 63 10.14 15.78 2.40
N ILE A 64 9.20 14.82 2.38
CA ILE A 64 7.83 15.08 1.89
C ILE A 64 6.83 15.42 3.01
N ALA A 65 7.17 15.24 4.30
CA ALA A 65 6.22 15.39 5.41
C ALA A 65 5.48 16.73 5.41
N ASN A 66 6.18 17.83 5.15
CA ASN A 66 5.55 19.15 5.09
C ASN A 66 4.69 19.37 3.85
N LYS A 67 4.93 18.63 2.77
CA LYS A 67 4.18 18.74 1.51
C LYS A 67 2.81 18.06 1.58
N LEU A 68 2.68 17.07 2.47
CA LEU A 68 1.47 16.27 2.63
C LEU A 68 0.55 16.77 3.75
N LYS A 69 0.93 17.84 4.47
CA LYS A 69 0.05 18.44 5.49
C LYS A 69 -1.31 18.82 4.88
N PRO A 70 -2.44 18.65 5.59
CA PRO A 70 -2.51 18.30 7.03
C PRO A 70 -2.45 16.80 7.33
N ILE A 71 -2.29 15.93 6.32
CA ILE A 71 -2.21 14.49 6.50
C ILE A 71 -0.86 14.13 7.12
N LEU A 72 -0.90 13.40 8.25
CA LEU A 72 0.29 12.97 8.96
C LEU A 72 0.92 11.76 8.29
N ILE A 73 2.23 11.79 8.15
CA ILE A 73 3.03 10.62 7.75
C ILE A 73 4.15 10.40 8.76
N PRO A 74 4.78 9.22 8.84
CA PRO A 74 5.94 9.00 9.71
C PRO A 74 7.03 10.03 9.42
N HIS A 75 7.52 10.70 10.47
CA HIS A 75 8.67 11.62 10.41
C HIS A 75 9.71 11.14 11.40
N TYR A 76 10.78 10.52 10.88
CA TYR A 76 11.81 9.91 11.70
C TYR A 76 12.65 10.95 12.43
N THR A 77 12.53 10.99 13.77
CA THR A 77 13.28 11.86 14.67
C THR A 77 14.30 11.11 15.51
N TYR A 78 14.13 9.80 15.67
CA TYR A 78 15.07 8.92 16.37
C TYR A 78 15.78 8.05 15.35
N LEU A 79 17.03 8.44 15.00
CA LEU A 79 17.85 7.72 14.03
C LEU A 79 19.23 7.48 14.63
N PRO A 80 19.72 6.23 14.74
CA PRO A 80 21.10 5.95 15.08
C PRO A 80 22.03 6.40 13.94
N ALA A 81 23.32 6.57 14.24
CA ALA A 81 24.29 7.04 13.26
C ALA A 81 24.38 6.14 12.01
N ASP A 82 24.25 4.83 12.18
CA ASP A 82 24.26 3.82 11.10
C ASP A 82 22.95 3.73 10.31
N LYS A 83 21.86 4.35 10.80
CA LYS A 83 20.51 4.34 10.22
C LYS A 83 20.00 2.92 9.93
N THR A 84 20.30 1.94 10.79
CA THR A 84 19.86 0.56 10.63
C THR A 84 18.44 0.31 11.15
N PHE A 85 17.92 1.23 11.97
CA PHE A 85 16.55 1.29 12.45
C PHE A 85 16.15 2.74 12.71
N GLY A 86 14.92 3.00 13.10
CA GLY A 86 14.53 4.36 13.45
C GLY A 86 13.18 4.43 14.14
N GLY A 87 12.96 5.59 14.77
CA GLY A 87 11.71 5.87 15.48
C GLY A 87 11.13 7.23 15.11
N TYR A 88 9.82 7.31 15.25
CA TYR A 88 9.02 8.51 14.99
C TYR A 88 7.84 8.60 15.96
N LYS A 89 7.30 9.81 16.14
CA LYS A 89 6.05 10.01 16.90
C LYS A 89 4.91 9.27 16.20
N ILE A 90 4.13 8.50 16.96
CA ILE A 90 3.02 7.72 16.42
C ILE A 90 2.08 8.61 15.58
N VAL A 91 1.66 8.11 14.43
CA VAL A 91 0.59 8.71 13.65
C VAL A 91 -0.72 8.40 14.37
N GLU A 92 -1.36 9.44 14.88
CA GLU A 92 -2.58 9.33 15.68
C GLU A 92 -3.78 8.93 14.82
N GLY A 93 -4.70 8.18 15.43
CA GLY A 93 -5.93 7.73 14.75
C GLY A 93 -6.14 6.24 14.89
N TYR A 94 -7.09 5.72 14.12
CA TYR A 94 -7.36 4.29 14.03
C TYR A 94 -7.35 3.83 12.57
N PRO A 95 -6.95 2.57 12.29
CA PRO A 95 -6.82 2.08 10.92
C PRO A 95 -8.19 2.00 10.24
N PHE A 96 -8.22 2.40 8.97
CA PHE A 96 -9.41 2.40 8.11
C PHE A 96 -9.69 1.00 7.55
N ILE A 97 -9.88 -0.01 8.40
CA ILE A 97 -10.14 -1.39 8.02
C ILE A 97 -11.57 -1.59 7.52
N ILE A 98 -11.84 -2.73 6.87
CA ILE A 98 -13.14 -3.04 6.26
C ILE A 98 -14.30 -2.96 7.27
N SER A 99 -14.08 -3.37 8.52
CA SER A 99 -15.11 -3.27 9.57
C SER A 99 -15.42 -1.82 9.95
N SER A 100 -14.43 -0.94 9.94
CA SER A 100 -14.62 0.51 10.14
C SER A 100 -15.38 1.11 8.95
N TYR A 101 -14.99 0.77 7.71
CA TYR A 101 -15.67 1.21 6.49
C TYR A 101 -17.16 0.88 6.48
N LYS A 102 -17.53 -0.35 6.85
CA LYS A 102 -18.94 -0.79 6.88
C LYS A 102 -19.81 -0.01 7.85
N LYS A 103 -19.23 0.62 8.88
CA LYS A 103 -19.92 1.43 9.87
C LYS A 103 -20.10 2.89 9.43
N LEU A 104 -19.44 3.32 8.38
CA LEU A 104 -19.54 4.70 7.90
C LEU A 104 -20.90 4.96 7.24
N SER A 105 -21.52 6.11 7.57
CA SER A 105 -22.65 6.63 6.81
C SER A 105 -22.23 7.02 5.39
N ASN A 106 -23.18 7.09 4.46
CA ASN A 106 -22.91 7.54 3.10
C ASN A 106 -22.32 8.96 3.05
N GLN A 107 -22.67 9.82 3.99
CA GLN A 107 -22.10 11.15 4.10
C GLN A 107 -20.61 11.10 4.48
N HIS A 108 -20.25 10.27 5.47
CA HIS A 108 -18.84 10.07 5.83
C HIS A 108 -18.03 9.43 4.70
N LYS A 109 -18.60 8.44 4.00
CA LYS A 109 -17.94 7.85 2.81
C LYS A 109 -17.65 8.88 1.73
N ARG A 110 -18.61 9.76 1.42
CA ARG A 110 -18.41 10.85 0.45
C ARG A 110 -17.31 11.82 0.87
N LYS A 111 -17.32 12.27 2.13
CA LYS A 111 -16.26 13.15 2.67
C LYS A 111 -14.88 12.49 2.61
N LEU A 112 -14.80 11.27 3.07
CA LEU A 112 -13.54 10.51 3.07
C LEU A 112 -13.03 10.25 1.65
N ALA A 113 -13.92 10.02 0.68
CA ALA A 113 -13.53 9.87 -0.73
C ALA A 113 -12.86 11.14 -1.26
N VAL A 114 -13.38 12.34 -0.90
CA VAL A 114 -12.76 13.63 -1.24
C VAL A 114 -11.37 13.72 -0.60
N GLU A 115 -11.25 13.46 0.69
CA GLU A 115 -9.98 13.58 1.43
C GLU A 115 -8.90 12.62 0.91
N ILE A 116 -9.28 11.38 0.56
CA ILE A 116 -8.35 10.42 -0.06
C ILE A 116 -7.93 10.91 -1.46
N ALA A 117 -8.87 11.42 -2.26
CA ALA A 117 -8.56 11.95 -3.59
C ALA A 117 -7.62 13.16 -3.52
N GLU A 118 -7.82 14.07 -2.57
CA GLU A 118 -6.95 15.23 -2.34
C GLU A 118 -5.54 14.79 -1.87
N PHE A 119 -5.47 13.82 -0.95
CA PHE A 119 -4.20 13.23 -0.55
C PHE A 119 -3.45 12.62 -1.74
N LEU A 120 -4.12 11.77 -2.53
CA LEU A 120 -3.52 11.16 -3.73
C LEU A 120 -3.12 12.22 -4.77
N SER A 121 -3.93 13.24 -4.98
CA SER A 121 -3.61 14.34 -5.89
C SER A 121 -2.37 15.10 -5.45
N THR A 122 -2.24 15.35 -4.15
CA THR A 122 -1.06 16.00 -3.55
C THR A 122 0.17 15.11 -3.66
N LEU A 123 0.06 13.83 -3.30
CA LEU A 123 1.15 12.87 -3.37
C LEU A 123 1.68 12.74 -4.80
N HIS A 124 0.78 12.55 -5.77
CA HIS A 124 1.12 12.36 -7.18
C HIS A 124 1.58 13.68 -7.88
N SER A 125 1.41 14.84 -7.24
CA SER A 125 1.99 16.10 -7.74
C SER A 125 3.46 16.30 -7.37
N ILE A 126 4.00 15.47 -6.48
CA ILE A 126 5.41 15.50 -6.16
C ILE A 126 6.21 15.01 -7.38
N LYS A 127 7.00 15.91 -7.98
CA LYS A 127 7.77 15.59 -9.19
C LYS A 127 8.68 14.37 -8.96
N PRO A 128 8.62 13.34 -9.83
CA PRO A 128 9.47 12.14 -9.71
C PRO A 128 10.95 12.43 -9.57
N ALA A 129 11.48 13.46 -10.26
CA ALA A 129 12.88 13.85 -10.18
C ALA A 129 13.34 14.23 -8.76
N LEU A 130 12.44 14.79 -7.92
CA LEU A 130 12.77 15.18 -6.54
C LEU A 130 12.90 14.00 -5.59
N VAL A 131 12.26 12.87 -5.90
CA VAL A 131 12.15 11.71 -5.02
C VAL A 131 12.88 10.46 -5.54
N SER A 132 13.31 10.46 -6.80
CA SER A 132 13.96 9.31 -7.46
C SER A 132 15.16 8.75 -6.68
N LYS A 133 15.96 9.61 -6.03
CA LYS A 133 17.10 9.19 -5.20
C LYS A 133 16.74 8.36 -3.96
N TYR A 134 15.46 8.38 -3.55
CA TYR A 134 14.92 7.63 -2.41
C TYR A 134 14.20 6.35 -2.82
N ILE A 135 14.10 6.07 -4.11
CA ILE A 135 13.36 4.95 -4.67
C ILE A 135 14.34 3.98 -5.28
N LEU A 136 14.14 2.68 -5.05
CA LEU A 136 14.97 1.66 -5.68
C LEU A 136 14.72 1.68 -7.19
N LYS A 137 15.79 1.72 -7.96
CA LYS A 137 15.73 1.59 -9.43
C LYS A 137 15.02 0.27 -9.79
N ASP A 138 14.22 0.34 -10.82
CA ASP A 138 13.53 -0.82 -11.41
C ASP A 138 12.39 -1.45 -10.62
N TYR A 139 12.02 -0.91 -9.47
CA TYR A 139 10.81 -1.34 -8.78
C TYR A 139 9.59 -0.54 -9.28
N ALA A 140 8.61 -1.26 -9.83
CA ALA A 140 7.32 -0.72 -10.21
C ALA A 140 6.29 -1.87 -10.27
N ARG A 141 5.09 -1.66 -9.76
CA ARG A 141 4.03 -2.67 -9.73
C ARG A 141 3.61 -3.08 -11.14
N THR A 142 3.55 -2.13 -12.05
CA THR A 142 3.25 -2.41 -13.45
C THR A 142 4.29 -3.31 -14.14
N LYS A 143 5.56 -3.28 -13.73
CA LYS A 143 6.58 -4.22 -14.19
C LYS A 143 6.32 -5.64 -13.69
N GLU A 144 5.85 -5.81 -12.46
CA GLU A 144 5.46 -7.11 -11.90
C GLU A 144 4.26 -7.68 -12.65
N PHE A 145 3.26 -6.85 -12.97
CA PHE A 145 2.10 -7.28 -13.77
C PHE A 145 2.48 -7.71 -15.19
N LYS A 146 3.48 -7.06 -15.81
CA LYS A 146 4.04 -7.53 -17.09
C LYS A 146 4.69 -8.91 -16.99
N ARG A 147 5.38 -9.20 -15.87
CA ARG A 147 5.94 -10.53 -15.59
C ARG A 147 4.83 -11.55 -15.37
N LEU A 148 3.80 -11.20 -14.62
CA LEU A 148 2.61 -12.02 -14.40
C LEU A 148 1.97 -12.45 -15.74
N TYR A 149 1.71 -11.50 -16.63
CA TYR A 149 1.14 -11.76 -17.94
C TYR A 149 1.98 -12.76 -18.77
N ARG A 150 3.31 -12.58 -18.79
CA ARG A 150 4.21 -13.42 -19.56
C ARG A 150 4.35 -14.84 -19.02
N ARG A 151 4.46 -14.97 -17.69
CA ARG A 151 4.84 -16.21 -17.03
C ARG A 151 3.65 -17.12 -16.75
N TYR A 152 2.50 -16.57 -16.47
CA TYR A 152 1.46 -17.29 -15.76
C TYR A 152 0.16 -17.49 -16.53
N LYS A 153 0.00 -16.82 -17.68
CA LYS A 153 -1.20 -16.99 -18.50
C LYS A 153 -1.55 -18.46 -18.72
N LYS A 154 -0.59 -19.28 -19.17
CA LYS A 154 -0.84 -20.71 -19.50
C LYS A 154 -1.06 -21.58 -18.26
N SER A 155 -0.29 -21.40 -17.19
CA SER A 155 -0.36 -22.27 -16.01
C SER A 155 -1.59 -22.05 -15.13
N LEU A 156 -2.29 -20.94 -15.31
CA LEU A 156 -3.54 -20.68 -14.59
C LEU A 156 -4.74 -21.43 -15.17
N TYR A 157 -4.72 -21.73 -16.46
CA TYR A 157 -5.88 -22.35 -17.13
C TYR A 157 -6.32 -23.68 -16.49
N SER A 158 -5.36 -24.52 -16.10
CA SER A 158 -5.67 -25.80 -15.46
C SER A 158 -6.33 -25.70 -14.08
N LEU A 159 -6.28 -24.49 -13.46
CA LEU A 159 -6.84 -24.24 -12.13
C LEU A 159 -8.28 -23.71 -12.17
N PHE A 160 -8.78 -23.35 -13.34
CA PHE A 160 -10.05 -22.69 -13.54
C PHE A 160 -10.98 -23.57 -14.37
N ASN A 161 -12.28 -23.56 -14.06
CA ASN A 161 -13.30 -24.16 -14.92
C ASN A 161 -13.45 -23.35 -16.22
N GLN A 162 -14.12 -23.90 -17.22
CA GLN A 162 -14.25 -23.31 -18.54
C GLN A 162 -14.79 -21.86 -18.54
N THR A 163 -15.80 -21.58 -17.72
CA THR A 163 -16.37 -20.22 -17.58
C THR A 163 -15.35 -19.24 -17.02
N ASP A 164 -14.58 -19.67 -16.02
CA ASP A 164 -13.57 -18.80 -15.39
C ASP A 164 -12.31 -18.68 -16.26
N GLN A 165 -12.03 -19.66 -17.13
CA GLN A 165 -10.99 -19.56 -18.17
C GLN A 165 -11.31 -18.45 -19.18
N SER A 166 -12.55 -18.38 -19.66
CA SER A 166 -13.01 -17.28 -20.54
C SER A 166 -12.85 -15.90 -19.87
N ARG A 167 -13.18 -15.80 -18.58
CA ARG A 167 -12.95 -14.56 -17.80
C ARG A 167 -11.48 -14.22 -17.69
N LEU A 168 -10.61 -15.20 -17.49
CA LEU A 168 -9.18 -15.01 -17.48
C LEU A 168 -8.64 -14.50 -18.82
N GLU A 169 -9.16 -15.00 -19.94
CA GLU A 169 -8.75 -14.53 -21.27
C GLU A 169 -9.09 -13.06 -21.47
N ILE A 170 -10.33 -12.66 -21.16
CA ILE A 170 -10.77 -11.27 -21.22
C ILE A 170 -9.87 -10.42 -20.33
N PHE A 171 -9.69 -10.82 -19.05
CA PHE A 171 -8.84 -10.12 -18.11
C PHE A 171 -7.41 -9.95 -18.62
N PHE A 172 -6.77 -11.00 -19.15
CA PHE A 172 -5.41 -10.90 -19.69
C PHE A 172 -5.33 -10.05 -20.97
N GLY A 173 -6.39 -10.03 -21.77
CA GLY A 173 -6.55 -9.11 -22.92
C GLY A 173 -6.53 -7.66 -22.44
N ASP A 174 -7.36 -7.33 -21.47
CA ASP A 174 -7.47 -5.99 -20.87
C ASP A 174 -6.17 -5.59 -20.17
N LEU A 175 -5.57 -6.48 -19.37
CA LEU A 175 -4.29 -6.23 -18.73
C LEU A 175 -3.19 -5.93 -19.77
N SER A 176 -3.15 -6.70 -20.86
CA SER A 176 -2.18 -6.47 -21.95
C SER A 176 -2.37 -5.10 -22.59
N LYS A 177 -3.64 -4.69 -22.83
CA LYS A 177 -3.98 -3.38 -23.38
C LYS A 177 -3.51 -2.26 -22.43
N VAL A 178 -3.94 -2.28 -21.19
CA VAL A 178 -3.57 -1.28 -20.18
C VAL A 178 -2.05 -1.18 -19.99
N LEU A 179 -1.32 -2.29 -19.99
CA LEU A 179 0.14 -2.30 -19.82
C LEU A 179 0.93 -1.82 -21.05
N LYS A 180 0.31 -1.81 -22.24
CA LYS A 180 0.92 -1.27 -23.48
C LYS A 180 0.69 0.24 -23.65
N GLU A 181 -0.39 0.76 -23.06
CA GLU A 181 -0.68 2.18 -23.09
C GLU A 181 0.41 2.98 -22.35
N LYS A 182 0.74 4.14 -22.88
CA LYS A 182 1.68 5.06 -22.21
C LYS A 182 0.90 5.89 -21.21
N HIS A 183 1.26 5.76 -19.94
CA HIS A 183 0.73 6.57 -18.85
C HIS A 183 1.85 7.38 -18.21
N ASP A 184 1.54 8.62 -17.82
CA ASP A 184 2.46 9.42 -17.04
C ASP A 184 2.73 8.73 -15.70
N LYS A 185 4.01 8.65 -15.35
CA LYS A 185 4.43 8.06 -14.09
C LYS A 185 4.55 9.14 -13.03
N VAL A 186 3.96 8.86 -11.88
CA VAL A 186 3.99 9.72 -10.70
C VAL A 186 4.68 9.04 -9.54
N PHE A 187 4.96 9.78 -8.50
CA PHE A 187 5.37 9.21 -7.22
C PHE A 187 4.15 8.59 -6.54
N VAL A 188 4.19 7.27 -6.30
CA VAL A 188 3.11 6.49 -5.71
C VAL A 188 3.52 5.90 -4.36
N HIS A 189 2.54 5.72 -3.47
CA HIS A 189 2.68 4.98 -2.22
C HIS A 189 2.84 3.47 -2.49
N ASN A 190 2.02 2.96 -3.41
CA ASN A 190 2.02 1.57 -3.91
C ASN A 190 1.56 0.49 -2.92
N ASP A 191 1.17 0.85 -1.70
CA ASP A 191 0.65 -0.08 -0.69
C ASP A 191 -0.37 0.58 0.26
N LEU A 192 -1.40 1.25 -0.29
CA LEU A 192 -2.46 1.89 0.48
C LEU A 192 -3.47 0.89 1.04
N PHE A 193 -2.98 -0.10 1.81
CA PHE A 193 -3.83 -1.02 2.54
C PHE A 193 -4.64 -0.30 3.62
N ALA A 194 -5.75 -0.92 3.98
CA ALA A 194 -6.68 -0.44 4.99
C ALA A 194 -6.03 -0.10 6.34
N ASP A 195 -5.03 -0.86 6.75
CA ASP A 195 -4.27 -0.67 7.99
C ASP A 195 -3.16 0.37 7.87
N ASN A 196 -2.85 0.85 6.65
CA ASN A 196 -1.91 1.94 6.39
C ASN A 196 -2.60 3.32 6.32
N ILE A 197 -3.94 3.36 6.28
CA ILE A 197 -4.74 4.60 6.28
C ILE A 197 -5.35 4.78 7.66
N PHE A 198 -5.15 5.96 8.27
CA PHE A 198 -5.61 6.27 9.62
C PHE A 198 -6.68 7.36 9.59
N LEU A 199 -7.76 7.13 10.33
CA LEU A 199 -8.83 8.10 10.53
C LEU A 199 -8.78 8.68 11.94
N ASN A 200 -9.25 9.93 12.09
CA ASN A 200 -9.51 10.51 13.40
C ASN A 200 -10.89 10.05 13.96
N LYS A 201 -11.20 10.44 15.19
CA LYS A 201 -12.48 10.11 15.87
C LYS A 201 -13.74 10.56 15.10
N ASN A 202 -13.62 11.52 14.20
CA ASN A 202 -14.71 12.04 13.38
C ASN A 202 -14.74 11.40 11.98
N ASN A 203 -14.02 10.30 11.76
CA ASN A 203 -13.90 9.57 10.50
C ASN A 203 -13.26 10.37 9.33
N HIS A 204 -12.47 11.39 9.63
CA HIS A 204 -11.68 12.11 8.62
C HIS A 204 -10.31 11.47 8.45
N LEU A 205 -9.74 11.55 7.25
CA LEU A 205 -8.39 11.11 6.97
C LEU A 205 -7.39 11.87 7.85
N LYS A 206 -6.67 11.15 8.68
CA LYS A 206 -5.72 11.72 9.65
C LYS A 206 -4.28 11.50 9.24
N GLY A 207 -3.97 10.30 8.73
CA GLY A 207 -2.60 9.96 8.37
C GLY A 207 -2.49 8.75 7.49
N VAL A 208 -1.31 8.60 6.89
CA VAL A 208 -0.92 7.46 6.04
C VAL A 208 0.47 7.00 6.45
N ILE A 209 0.65 5.69 6.61
CA ILE A 209 1.92 5.07 7.03
C ILE A 209 2.40 4.04 6.01
N ASP A 210 3.62 3.56 6.21
CA ASP A 210 4.27 2.47 5.47
C ASP A 210 4.52 2.74 3.98
N PHE A 211 5.45 3.64 3.73
CA PHE A 211 5.96 3.95 2.39
C PHE A 211 7.07 3.00 1.92
N THR A 212 7.14 1.78 2.46
CA THR A 212 8.21 0.82 2.11
C THR A 212 8.18 0.48 0.62
N ASP A 213 7.00 0.29 0.03
CA ASP A 213 6.81 -0.11 -1.37
C ASP A 213 6.67 1.04 -2.36
N ARG A 214 6.93 2.27 -1.91
CA ARG A 214 6.88 3.46 -2.77
C ARG A 214 7.65 3.30 -4.08
N ALA A 215 7.12 3.89 -5.14
CA ALA A 215 7.69 3.77 -6.48
C ALA A 215 7.45 5.02 -7.35
N ILE A 216 7.98 5.02 -8.54
CA ILE A 216 7.55 5.88 -9.65
C ILE A 216 6.82 4.98 -10.63
N ASP A 217 5.49 5.09 -10.67
CA ASP A 217 4.64 4.19 -11.44
C ASP A 217 3.35 4.88 -11.92
N ASP A 218 2.46 4.12 -12.55
CA ASP A 218 1.12 4.52 -12.92
C ASP A 218 0.31 4.90 -11.66
N PRO A 219 -0.31 6.09 -11.61
CA PRO A 219 -1.12 6.50 -10.46
C PRO A 219 -2.25 5.54 -10.08
N ALA A 220 -2.77 4.76 -11.03
CA ALA A 220 -3.83 3.79 -10.77
C ALA A 220 -3.41 2.67 -9.80
N VAL A 221 -2.09 2.47 -9.55
CA VAL A 221 -1.63 1.47 -8.58
C VAL A 221 -2.02 1.83 -7.15
N ASP A 222 -2.13 3.12 -6.80
CA ASP A 222 -2.55 3.55 -5.46
C ASP A 222 -4.05 3.35 -5.20
N PHE A 223 -4.84 3.12 -6.24
CA PHE A 223 -6.27 2.79 -6.11
C PHE A 223 -6.51 1.28 -5.93
N ILE A 224 -5.53 0.40 -6.17
CA ILE A 224 -5.68 -1.05 -6.11
C ILE A 224 -6.29 -1.50 -4.78
N ARG A 225 -5.77 -0.99 -3.67
CA ARG A 225 -6.18 -1.44 -2.33
C ARG A 225 -7.56 -0.95 -1.91
N LEU A 226 -8.06 0.12 -2.54
CA LEU A 226 -9.40 0.65 -2.29
C LEU A 226 -10.50 -0.33 -2.75
N TRP A 227 -10.24 -1.16 -3.75
CA TRP A 227 -11.13 -2.22 -4.21
C TRP A 227 -11.40 -3.31 -3.15
N ASN A 228 -10.54 -3.43 -2.12
CA ASN A 228 -10.76 -4.38 -1.02
C ASN A 228 -12.00 -4.06 -0.17
N TYR A 229 -12.51 -2.83 -0.22
CA TYR A 229 -13.76 -2.47 0.46
C TYR A 229 -14.99 -3.06 -0.24
N ASN A 230 -14.85 -3.64 -1.44
CA ASN A 230 -15.91 -4.20 -2.28
C ASN A 230 -17.04 -3.18 -2.56
N ASP A 231 -16.68 -1.92 -2.72
CA ASP A 231 -17.60 -0.83 -3.05
C ASP A 231 -17.07 -0.06 -4.26
N PRO A 232 -17.47 -0.43 -5.50
CA PRO A 232 -17.08 0.29 -6.72
C PRO A 232 -17.49 1.76 -6.69
N GLY A 233 -18.63 2.08 -6.05
CA GLY A 233 -19.10 3.46 -5.90
C GLY A 233 -18.14 4.31 -5.09
N PHE A 234 -17.51 3.75 -4.05
CA PHE A 234 -16.50 4.46 -3.27
C PHE A 234 -15.25 4.74 -4.09
N VAL A 235 -14.75 3.76 -4.85
CA VAL A 235 -13.61 3.94 -5.74
C VAL A 235 -13.93 4.96 -6.85
N ALA A 236 -15.15 4.91 -7.41
CA ALA A 236 -15.59 5.87 -8.41
C ALA A 236 -15.64 7.31 -7.85
N MET A 237 -16.16 7.50 -6.64
CA MET A 237 -16.17 8.80 -5.98
C MET A 237 -14.75 9.37 -5.79
N ILE A 238 -13.78 8.53 -5.38
CA ILE A 238 -12.38 8.95 -5.24
C ILE A 238 -11.81 9.32 -6.61
N SER A 239 -12.02 8.48 -7.63
CA SER A 239 -11.52 8.71 -9.00
C SER A 239 -12.08 10.00 -9.61
N GLN A 240 -13.38 10.32 -9.37
CA GLN A 240 -14.02 11.55 -9.85
C GLN A 240 -13.44 12.83 -9.20
N ARG A 241 -12.96 12.74 -7.98
CA ARG A 241 -12.36 13.86 -7.24
C ARG A 241 -10.85 13.97 -7.41
N TYR A 242 -10.23 12.90 -7.90
CA TYR A 242 -8.82 12.89 -8.22
C TYR A 242 -8.55 13.76 -9.47
N ASN A 243 -7.79 14.85 -9.30
CA ASN A 243 -7.71 15.93 -10.28
C ASN A 243 -6.50 15.85 -11.25
N LYS A 244 -5.79 14.71 -11.29
CA LYS A 244 -4.57 14.58 -12.12
C LYS A 244 -4.80 13.92 -13.47
N PHE A 245 -5.78 13.01 -13.56
CA PHE A 245 -6.06 12.23 -14.76
C PHE A 245 -7.56 11.99 -14.92
N GLN A 246 -7.99 11.49 -16.08
CA GLN A 246 -9.40 11.21 -16.32
C GLN A 246 -9.94 10.14 -15.36
N ALA A 247 -11.04 10.43 -14.70
CA ALA A 247 -11.62 9.57 -13.67
C ALA A 247 -11.96 8.15 -14.16
N LYS A 248 -12.56 8.03 -15.36
CA LYS A 248 -12.90 6.74 -15.96
C LYS A 248 -11.68 5.88 -16.23
N ASP A 249 -10.59 6.47 -16.65
CA ASP A 249 -9.35 5.82 -16.97
C ASP A 249 -8.66 5.27 -15.70
N ILE A 250 -8.55 6.09 -14.66
CA ILE A 250 -8.03 5.65 -13.35
C ILE A 250 -8.90 4.53 -12.76
N PHE A 251 -10.22 4.67 -12.80
CA PHE A 251 -11.16 3.69 -12.27
C PHE A 251 -10.98 2.33 -12.96
N TYR A 252 -10.98 2.32 -14.29
CA TYR A 252 -10.82 1.09 -15.08
C TYR A 252 -9.45 0.43 -14.86
N ARG A 253 -8.36 1.19 -15.02
CA ARG A 253 -7.00 0.64 -14.84
C ARG A 253 -6.79 0.08 -13.45
N SER A 254 -7.24 0.80 -12.41
CA SER A 254 -7.08 0.34 -11.04
C SER A 254 -7.82 -0.97 -10.75
N HIS A 255 -8.98 -1.20 -11.41
CA HIS A 255 -9.69 -2.47 -11.31
C HIS A 255 -8.91 -3.59 -12.00
N ILE A 256 -8.41 -3.37 -13.22
CA ILE A 256 -7.57 -4.34 -13.91
C ILE A 256 -6.32 -4.69 -13.09
N TYR A 257 -5.68 -3.69 -12.49
CA TYR A 257 -4.55 -3.91 -11.59
C TYR A 257 -4.92 -4.63 -10.30
N PHE A 258 -6.11 -4.41 -9.77
CA PHE A 258 -6.62 -5.15 -8.61
C PHE A 258 -6.82 -6.64 -8.93
N LEU A 259 -7.34 -6.95 -10.11
CA LEU A 259 -7.44 -8.33 -10.60
C LEU A 259 -6.06 -8.95 -10.78
N ALA A 260 -5.10 -8.20 -11.37
CA ALA A 260 -3.73 -8.65 -11.54
C ALA A 260 -3.02 -8.92 -10.20
N ASP A 261 -3.19 -8.05 -9.21
CA ASP A 261 -2.67 -8.23 -7.84
C ASP A 261 -3.29 -9.47 -7.16
N THR A 262 -4.58 -9.70 -7.38
CA THR A 262 -5.27 -10.89 -6.85
C THR A 262 -4.71 -12.19 -7.46
N ILE A 263 -4.51 -12.21 -8.78
CA ILE A 263 -3.89 -13.33 -9.50
C ILE A 263 -2.44 -13.53 -9.08
N TRP A 264 -1.66 -12.46 -8.94
CA TRP A 264 -0.29 -12.52 -8.44
C TRP A 264 -0.19 -13.18 -7.06
N ASN A 265 -1.06 -12.78 -6.14
CA ASN A 265 -1.09 -13.37 -4.80
C ASN A 265 -1.56 -14.83 -4.82
N MET A 266 -2.50 -15.20 -5.69
CA MET A 266 -2.89 -16.60 -5.90
C MET A 266 -1.70 -17.45 -6.35
N PHE A 267 -0.90 -16.91 -7.26
CA PHE A 267 0.32 -17.55 -7.75
C PHE A 267 1.35 -17.78 -6.64
N ASN A 268 1.62 -16.75 -5.85
CA ASN A 268 2.51 -16.86 -4.70
C ASN A 268 2.04 -17.93 -3.70
N ALA A 269 0.71 -18.09 -3.55
CA ALA A 269 0.14 -19.14 -2.72
C ALA A 269 0.37 -20.54 -3.33
N ILE A 270 0.29 -20.67 -4.66
CA ILE A 270 0.57 -21.92 -5.37
C ILE A 270 2.05 -22.32 -5.23
N GLU A 271 2.97 -21.40 -5.52
CA GLU A 271 4.41 -21.64 -5.42
C GLU A 271 4.86 -22.01 -3.99
N LYS A 272 4.14 -21.54 -2.97
CA LYS A 272 4.38 -21.84 -1.56
C LYS A 272 3.54 -23.01 -1.02
N ASN A 273 2.83 -23.75 -1.87
CA ASN A 273 1.93 -24.86 -1.51
C ASN A 273 0.87 -24.50 -0.45
N LYS A 274 0.35 -23.26 -0.50
CA LYS A 274 -0.61 -22.73 0.46
C LYS A 274 -2.06 -22.85 -0.08
N GLU A 275 -2.62 -24.05 -0.02
CA GLU A 275 -3.92 -24.37 -0.61
C GLU A 275 -5.10 -23.50 -0.10
N LYS A 276 -5.11 -23.16 1.21
CA LYS A 276 -6.15 -22.28 1.78
C LYS A 276 -6.10 -20.88 1.16
N GLU A 277 -4.90 -20.31 1.02
CA GLU A 277 -4.68 -18.99 0.42
C GLU A 277 -5.03 -19.02 -1.08
N LYS A 278 -4.62 -20.06 -1.82
CA LYS A 278 -4.97 -20.27 -3.23
C LYS A 278 -6.48 -20.23 -3.44
N LYS A 279 -7.24 -21.04 -2.67
CA LYS A 279 -8.71 -21.09 -2.75
C LYS A 279 -9.35 -19.74 -2.38
N TRP A 280 -8.75 -19.01 -1.44
CA TRP A 280 -9.25 -17.69 -1.04
C TRP A 280 -9.04 -16.67 -2.16
N PHE A 281 -7.86 -16.62 -2.80
CA PHE A 281 -7.58 -15.71 -3.91
C PHE A 281 -8.40 -16.05 -5.15
N TYR A 282 -8.63 -17.33 -5.44
CA TYR A 282 -9.54 -17.75 -6.51
C TYR A 282 -10.95 -17.17 -6.32
N ARG A 283 -11.54 -17.35 -5.13
CA ARG A 283 -12.84 -16.77 -4.79
C ARG A 283 -12.85 -15.25 -4.87
N LYS A 284 -11.77 -14.62 -4.41
CA LYS A 284 -11.58 -13.17 -4.46
C LYS A 284 -11.57 -12.68 -5.91
N PHE A 285 -10.83 -13.34 -6.81
CA PHE A 285 -10.80 -13.01 -8.23
C PHE A 285 -12.21 -13.06 -8.85
N LYS A 286 -12.96 -14.16 -8.64
CA LYS A 286 -14.33 -14.30 -9.15
C LYS A 286 -15.26 -13.19 -8.66
N LYS A 287 -15.15 -12.81 -7.39
CA LYS A 287 -15.95 -11.73 -6.81
C LYS A 287 -15.51 -10.38 -7.38
N ALA A 288 -14.22 -10.11 -7.44
CA ALA A 288 -13.67 -8.88 -7.96
C ALA A 288 -14.01 -8.66 -9.44
N TYR A 289 -13.93 -9.72 -10.26
CA TYR A 289 -14.31 -9.67 -11.66
C TYR A 289 -15.74 -9.16 -11.85
N LYS A 290 -16.69 -9.66 -11.05
CA LYS A 290 -18.10 -9.28 -11.10
C LYS A 290 -18.41 -7.86 -10.60
N LEU A 291 -17.44 -7.11 -10.09
CA LEU A 291 -17.71 -5.75 -9.61
C LEU A 291 -17.91 -4.75 -10.76
N ILE A 292 -17.38 -5.02 -11.94
CA ILE A 292 -17.47 -4.15 -13.12
C ILE A 292 -17.96 -4.92 -14.36
N PHE A 293 -17.64 -6.20 -14.48
CA PHE A 293 -18.05 -7.11 -15.51
C PHE A 293 -19.14 -8.06 -14.99
#